data_f85e761063c347a8ebe0b17abfd60012
#
_entry.id   f85e761063c347a8ebe0b17abfd60012
#
_cell.length_a   1.000
_cell.length_b   1.000
_cell.length_c   1.000
_cell.angle_alpha   90.00
_cell.angle_beta   90.00
_cell.angle_gamma   90.00
#
_symmetry.space_group_name_H-M   'P 1'
#
loop_
_entity.id
_entity.type
_entity.pdbx_description
1 polymer ?
#
loop_
_entity_poly.entity_id
_entity_poly.type
_entity_poly.pdbx_seq_one_letter_code
_entity_poly.pdbx_strand_id
1 'polypeptide(L)'
;TLWNTITDYNRLAAFIPDMVSSRIISSPGTPKRVEQIADAGLFAFIMPDRVVLAMEEQPGQSLRFRAVSGKVASMSGEWRIVGDRAPVTLYYYAHVLPLTPLPPLVSDYFIESEVRTRFEAVGNEAERRMR
;
A
#
# COMPACT_ATOMS: atom_id res chain seq x y z
N THR A 1 -5.57 5.18 15.78
CA THR A 1 -6.22 4.09 15.02
C THR A 1 -5.75 4.03 13.58
N LEU A 2 -5.72 5.18 12.88
CA LEU A 2 -5.23 5.19 11.49
C LEU A 2 -3.80 4.69 11.37
N TRP A 3 -2.91 5.18 12.22
CA TRP A 3 -1.52 4.74 12.19
C TRP A 3 -1.39 3.22 12.41
N ASN A 4 -2.09 2.69 13.39
CA ASN A 4 -2.07 1.26 13.67
C ASN A 4 -2.67 0.44 12.53
N THR A 5 -3.62 1.02 11.80
CA THR A 5 -4.23 0.36 10.64
C THR A 5 -3.26 0.28 9.46
N ILE A 6 -2.62 1.38 9.10
CA ILE A 6 -1.71 1.39 7.94
C ILE A 6 -0.39 0.66 8.21
N THR A 7 0.00 0.52 9.47
CA THR A 7 1.24 -0.19 9.84
C THR A 7 1.01 -1.63 10.29
N ASP A 8 -0.20 -2.13 10.21
CA ASP A 8 -0.53 -3.50 10.58
C ASP A 8 -0.19 -4.46 9.41
N TYR A 9 1.08 -4.49 9.05
CA TYR A 9 1.59 -5.14 7.84
C TYR A 9 1.18 -6.60 7.71
N ASN A 10 1.17 -7.35 8.81
CA ASN A 10 0.86 -8.77 8.76
C ASN A 10 -0.64 -9.05 8.61
N ARG A 11 -1.48 -8.02 8.64
CA ARG A 11 -2.94 -8.16 8.54
C ARG A 11 -3.56 -7.39 7.40
N LEU A 12 -2.77 -6.70 6.59
CA LEU A 12 -3.30 -5.88 5.48
C LEU A 12 -4.16 -6.72 4.53
N ALA A 13 -3.78 -7.96 4.28
CA ALA A 13 -4.54 -8.85 3.40
C ALA A 13 -5.94 -9.18 3.93
N ALA A 14 -6.18 -8.99 5.23
CA ALA A 14 -7.48 -9.28 5.82
C ALA A 14 -8.54 -8.26 5.40
N PHE A 15 -8.15 -7.03 5.04
CA PHE A 15 -9.10 -5.98 4.71
C PHE A 15 -8.83 -5.24 3.39
N ILE A 16 -7.68 -5.46 2.74
CA ILE A 16 -7.41 -4.86 1.43
C ILE A 16 -7.80 -5.87 0.34
N PRO A 17 -8.77 -5.53 -0.55
CA PRO A 17 -9.17 -6.41 -1.63
C PRO A 17 -8.00 -6.77 -2.55
N ASP A 18 -8.04 -7.97 -3.11
CA ASP A 18 -7.04 -8.51 -4.03
C ASP A 18 -5.64 -8.68 -3.45
N MET A 19 -5.44 -8.40 -2.18
CA MET A 19 -4.19 -8.71 -1.48
C MET A 19 -4.30 -10.10 -0.87
N VAL A 20 -3.47 -11.03 -1.35
CA VAL A 20 -3.45 -12.43 -0.91
C VAL A 20 -2.70 -12.58 0.41
N SER A 21 -1.55 -11.91 0.52
CA SER A 21 -0.79 -11.92 1.77
C SER A 21 0.04 -10.66 1.91
N SER A 22 0.34 -10.32 3.16
CA SER A 22 1.23 -9.22 3.51
C SER A 22 1.94 -9.61 4.80
N ARG A 23 3.27 -9.51 4.81
CA ARG A 23 4.05 -9.91 5.98
C ARG A 23 5.38 -9.17 6.06
N ILE A 24 5.83 -8.94 7.28
CA ILE A 24 7.16 -8.40 7.54
C ILE A 24 8.16 -9.54 7.31
N ILE A 25 9.18 -9.29 6.50
CA ILE A 25 10.24 -10.28 6.21
C ILE A 25 11.62 -9.84 6.71
N SER A 26 11.74 -8.64 7.25
CA SER A 26 12.99 -8.13 7.81
C SER A 26 13.20 -8.60 9.25
N SER A 27 14.45 -8.61 9.70
CA SER A 27 14.78 -8.94 11.09
C SER A 27 14.40 -7.79 12.03
N PRO A 28 14.03 -8.07 13.28
CA PRO A 28 13.80 -7.02 14.28
C PRO A 28 15.04 -6.13 14.43
N GLY A 29 14.81 -4.81 14.54
CA GLY A 29 15.90 -3.83 14.66
C GLY A 29 16.50 -3.38 13.36
N THR A 30 16.09 -3.92 12.21
CA THR A 30 16.51 -3.47 10.88
C THR A 30 15.37 -2.68 10.23
N PRO A 31 15.67 -1.88 9.17
CA PRO A 31 14.60 -1.22 8.42
C PRO A 31 13.57 -2.22 7.92
N LYS A 32 12.30 -1.86 8.06
CA LYS A 32 11.21 -2.79 7.76
C LYS A 32 11.09 -3.07 6.27
N ARG A 33 10.97 -4.35 5.95
CA ARG A 33 10.68 -4.85 4.62
C ARG A 33 9.41 -5.66 4.69
N VAL A 34 8.48 -5.39 3.79
CA VAL A 34 7.17 -6.04 3.77
C VAL A 34 6.95 -6.69 2.42
N GLU A 35 6.71 -8.01 2.44
CA GLU A 35 6.33 -8.74 1.24
C GLU A 35 4.83 -8.71 1.07
N GLN A 36 4.36 -8.29 -0.10
CA GLN A 36 2.95 -8.29 -0.45
C GLN A 36 2.73 -9.14 -1.69
N ILE A 37 1.74 -10.02 -1.61
CA ILE A 37 1.31 -10.87 -2.72
C ILE A 37 -0.12 -10.48 -3.06
N ALA A 38 -0.39 -10.22 -4.32
CA ALA A 38 -1.68 -9.77 -4.80
C ALA A 38 -2.15 -10.61 -5.98
N ASP A 39 -3.47 -10.68 -6.13
CA ASP A 39 -4.13 -11.24 -7.32
C ASP A 39 -4.69 -10.07 -8.12
N ALA A 40 -3.97 -9.67 -9.16
CA ALA A 40 -4.35 -8.54 -10.01
C ALA A 40 -5.32 -8.92 -11.13
N GLY A 41 -5.71 -10.21 -11.23
CA GLY A 41 -6.66 -10.66 -12.24
C GLY A 41 -6.20 -10.35 -13.66
N LEU A 42 -7.02 -9.60 -14.40
CA LEU A 42 -6.70 -9.19 -15.76
C LEU A 42 -5.46 -8.30 -15.86
N PHE A 43 -5.06 -7.68 -14.77
CA PHE A 43 -3.91 -6.77 -14.73
C PHE A 43 -2.63 -7.44 -14.23
N ALA A 44 -2.61 -8.78 -14.14
CA ALA A 44 -1.45 -9.53 -13.66
C ALA A 44 -0.20 -9.32 -14.53
N PHE A 45 -0.38 -8.95 -15.80
CA PHE A 45 0.73 -8.64 -16.70
C PHE A 45 1.33 -7.24 -16.48
N ILE A 46 0.63 -6.39 -15.73
CA ILE A 46 1.05 -5.01 -15.43
C ILE A 46 1.58 -4.90 -14.00
N MET A 47 0.82 -5.44 -13.05
CA MET A 47 1.15 -5.38 -11.64
C MET A 47 1.92 -6.62 -11.22
N PRO A 48 2.93 -6.48 -10.37
CA PRO A 48 3.60 -7.65 -9.84
C PRO A 48 2.65 -8.44 -8.94
N ASP A 49 2.67 -9.76 -9.09
CA ASP A 49 1.98 -10.66 -8.17
C ASP A 49 2.65 -10.67 -6.80
N ARG A 50 3.95 -10.35 -6.75
CA ARG A 50 4.73 -10.28 -5.52
C ARG A 50 5.65 -9.05 -5.57
N VAL A 51 5.65 -8.29 -4.49
CA VAL A 51 6.54 -7.13 -4.34
C VAL A 51 7.05 -7.08 -2.91
N VAL A 52 8.31 -6.66 -2.75
CA VAL A 52 8.87 -6.36 -1.43
C VAL A 52 9.04 -4.85 -1.32
N LEU A 53 8.44 -4.27 -0.31
CA LEU A 53 8.46 -2.84 -0.07
C LEU A 53 9.37 -2.51 1.11
N ALA A 54 10.23 -1.51 0.91
CA ALA A 54 10.95 -0.87 2.01
C ALA A 54 10.03 0.17 2.63
N MET A 55 9.81 0.06 3.93
CA MET A 55 8.95 0.98 4.68
C MET A 55 9.78 1.99 5.45
N GLU A 56 9.38 3.25 5.37
CA GLU A 56 9.99 4.34 6.12
C GLU A 56 8.91 5.00 6.96
N GLU A 57 8.98 4.80 8.27
CA GLU A 57 7.95 5.23 9.21
C GLU A 57 8.36 6.50 9.95
N GLN A 58 7.45 7.48 9.98
CA GLN A 58 7.48 8.57 10.96
C GLN A 58 6.24 8.38 11.83
N PRO A 59 6.38 7.77 13.02
CA PRO A 59 5.25 7.30 13.80
C PRO A 59 4.16 8.33 14.01
N GLY A 60 2.92 7.95 13.69
CA GLY A 60 1.75 8.81 13.81
C GLY A 60 1.61 9.86 12.72
N GLN A 61 2.59 10.03 11.83
CA GLN A 61 2.62 11.10 10.84
C GLN A 61 2.60 10.59 9.40
N SER A 62 3.58 9.77 9.02
CA SER A 62 3.67 9.32 7.63
C SER A 62 4.32 7.95 7.52
N LEU A 63 3.94 7.25 6.46
CA LEU A 63 4.52 5.97 6.08
C LEU A 63 4.83 6.05 4.59
N ARG A 64 6.12 6.05 4.25
CA ARG A 64 6.58 5.99 2.87
C ARG A 64 6.96 4.57 2.51
N PHE A 65 6.70 4.19 1.28
CA PHE A 65 7.08 2.88 0.79
C PHE A 65 7.67 2.97 -0.61
N ARG A 66 8.60 2.05 -0.90
CA ARG A 66 9.15 1.88 -2.24
C ARG A 66 9.47 0.42 -2.49
N ALA A 67 9.28 -0.02 -3.73
CA ALA A 67 9.62 -1.38 -4.11
C ALA A 67 11.13 -1.56 -4.18
N VAL A 68 11.63 -2.61 -3.54
CA VAL A 68 13.04 -3.01 -3.59
C VAL A 68 13.21 -4.35 -4.31
N SER A 69 12.11 -5.06 -4.54
CA SER A 69 12.10 -6.33 -5.28
C SER A 69 10.70 -6.54 -5.85
N GLY A 70 10.64 -7.19 -7.00
CA GLY A 70 9.37 -7.48 -7.71
C GLY A 70 9.46 -7.09 -9.17
N LYS A 71 8.48 -7.58 -9.97
CA LYS A 71 8.44 -7.34 -11.42
C LYS A 71 7.78 -6.02 -11.74
N VAL A 72 8.41 -4.93 -11.35
CA VAL A 72 7.94 -3.57 -11.57
C VAL A 72 9.17 -2.68 -11.77
N ALA A 73 9.09 -1.70 -12.68
CA ALA A 73 10.21 -0.78 -12.91
C ALA A 73 10.40 0.14 -11.71
N SER A 74 9.31 0.71 -11.19
CA SER A 74 9.34 1.42 -9.92
C SER A 74 7.95 1.41 -9.28
N MET A 75 7.92 1.46 -7.96
CA MET A 75 6.68 1.59 -7.20
C MET A 75 7.02 2.29 -5.89
N SER A 76 6.32 3.38 -5.60
CA SER A 76 6.54 4.14 -4.37
C SER A 76 5.26 4.88 -4.01
N GLY A 77 5.19 5.31 -2.76
CA GLY A 77 4.04 6.09 -2.31
C GLY A 77 4.18 6.51 -0.87
N GLU A 78 3.11 7.13 -0.37
CA GLU A 78 3.07 7.64 0.98
C GLU A 78 1.65 7.65 1.51
N TRP A 79 1.52 7.26 2.77
CA TRP A 79 0.35 7.52 3.60
C TRP A 79 0.72 8.64 4.56
N ARG A 80 -0.12 9.67 4.67
CA ARG A 80 0.13 10.80 5.57
C ARG A 80 -1.10 11.08 6.40
N ILE A 81 -0.89 11.24 7.71
CA ILE A 81 -1.95 11.59 8.66
C ILE A 81 -1.70 13.02 9.12
N VAL A 82 -2.70 13.89 8.92
CA VAL A 82 -2.62 15.29 9.31
C VAL A 82 -3.68 15.58 10.38
N GLY A 83 -3.23 16.17 11.48
CA GLY A 83 -4.06 16.47 12.63
C GLY A 83 -3.70 15.57 13.82
N ASP A 84 -3.71 16.13 15.02
CA ASP A 84 -3.40 15.42 16.26
C ASP A 84 -4.66 15.02 17.03
N ARG A 85 -5.83 15.49 16.57
CA ARG A 85 -7.13 15.17 17.16
C ARG A 85 -8.15 14.88 16.05
N ALA A 86 -9.16 14.08 16.35
CA ALA A 86 -10.25 13.85 15.43
C ALA A 86 -11.08 15.12 15.20
N PRO A 87 -11.51 15.43 13.97
CA PRO A 87 -11.25 14.62 12.78
C PRO A 87 -9.82 14.81 12.26
N VAL A 88 -9.18 13.72 11.88
CA VAL A 88 -7.88 13.76 11.23
C VAL A 88 -8.05 13.54 9.73
N THR A 89 -7.09 14.00 8.94
CA THR A 89 -7.12 13.82 7.48
C THR A 89 -6.08 12.80 7.08
N LEU A 90 -6.51 11.82 6.28
CA LEU A 90 -5.63 10.79 5.72
C LEU A 90 -5.39 11.10 4.25
N TYR A 91 -4.12 11.19 3.87
CA TYR A 91 -3.70 11.31 2.49
C TYR A 91 -3.00 10.03 2.04
N TYR A 92 -3.26 9.62 0.81
CA TYR A 92 -2.57 8.50 0.19
C TYR A 92 -2.27 8.81 -1.26
N TYR A 93 -1.03 8.58 -1.67
CA TYR A 93 -0.67 8.60 -3.08
C TYR A 93 0.31 7.49 -3.39
N ALA A 94 0.29 7.02 -4.63
CA ALA A 94 1.17 5.98 -5.11
C ALA A 94 1.61 6.29 -6.54
N HIS A 95 2.83 5.87 -6.86
CA HIS A 95 3.40 5.97 -8.18
C HIS A 95 3.91 4.60 -8.60
N VAL A 96 3.41 4.10 -9.72
CA VAL A 96 3.76 2.77 -10.23
C VAL A 96 4.21 2.90 -11.67
N LEU A 97 5.39 2.34 -11.98
CA LEU A 97 5.89 2.25 -13.34
C LEU A 97 6.04 0.75 -13.67
N PRO A 98 5.14 0.19 -14.48
CA PRO A 98 5.20 -1.22 -14.84
C PRO A 98 6.37 -1.53 -15.78
N LEU A 99 6.83 -2.77 -15.82
CA LEU A 99 7.87 -3.21 -16.75
C LEU A 99 7.40 -3.20 -18.21
N THR A 100 6.12 -3.48 -18.43
CA THR A 100 5.53 -3.49 -19.77
C THR A 100 4.87 -2.15 -20.05
N PRO A 101 5.29 -1.43 -21.13
CA PRO A 101 4.63 -0.18 -21.49
C PRO A 101 3.17 -0.39 -21.85
N LEU A 102 2.31 0.53 -21.40
CA LEU A 102 0.87 0.52 -21.66
C LEU A 102 0.43 1.88 -22.19
N PRO A 103 -0.68 1.93 -22.96
CA PRO A 103 -1.28 3.21 -23.29
C PRO A 103 -1.60 3.99 -22.01
N PRO A 104 -1.31 5.32 -21.99
CA PRO A 104 -1.49 6.12 -20.75
C PRO A 104 -2.89 6.03 -20.15
N LEU A 105 -3.95 5.99 -20.96
CA LEU A 105 -5.31 5.91 -20.47
C LEU A 105 -5.57 4.60 -19.69
N VAL A 106 -5.01 3.49 -20.15
CA VAL A 106 -5.17 2.20 -19.47
C VAL A 106 -4.39 2.21 -18.16
N SER A 107 -3.15 2.67 -18.21
CA SER A 107 -2.28 2.76 -17.02
C SER A 107 -2.88 3.67 -15.97
N ASP A 108 -3.34 4.87 -16.36
CA ASP A 108 -3.92 5.84 -15.43
C ASP A 108 -5.21 5.33 -14.78
N TYR A 109 -6.07 4.70 -15.57
CA TYR A 109 -7.31 4.11 -15.04
C TYR A 109 -7.00 3.04 -14.00
N PHE A 110 -6.06 2.15 -14.31
CA PHE A 110 -5.70 1.06 -13.40
C PHE A 110 -5.11 1.59 -12.09
N ILE A 111 -4.16 2.52 -12.17
CA ILE A 111 -3.52 3.09 -10.98
C ILE A 111 -4.54 3.84 -10.13
N GLU A 112 -5.41 4.64 -10.75
CA GLU A 112 -6.45 5.36 -10.03
C GLU A 112 -7.39 4.40 -9.28
N SER A 113 -7.80 3.32 -9.95
CA SER A 113 -8.67 2.30 -9.34
C SER A 113 -8.00 1.63 -8.14
N GLU A 114 -6.72 1.26 -8.26
CA GLU A 114 -5.97 0.63 -7.17
C GLU A 114 -5.78 1.57 -5.98
N VAL A 115 -5.45 2.82 -6.24
CA VAL A 115 -5.27 3.83 -5.18
C VAL A 115 -6.58 4.03 -4.42
N ARG A 116 -7.69 4.19 -5.15
CA ARG A 116 -9.01 4.37 -4.55
C ARG A 116 -9.41 3.15 -3.70
N THR A 117 -9.24 1.96 -4.23
CA THR A 117 -9.61 0.73 -3.54
C THR A 117 -8.85 0.57 -2.23
N ARG A 118 -7.55 0.81 -2.24
CA ARG A 118 -6.72 0.72 -1.03
C ARG A 118 -7.08 1.79 -0.02
N PHE A 119 -7.27 3.02 -0.47
CA PHE A 119 -7.65 4.14 0.38
C PHE A 119 -8.97 3.87 1.10
N GLU A 120 -9.98 3.43 0.36
CA GLU A 120 -11.30 3.12 0.93
C GLU A 120 -11.22 1.95 1.91
N ALA A 121 -10.47 0.90 1.56
CA ALA A 121 -10.31 -0.26 2.42
C ALA A 121 -9.68 0.09 3.76
N VAL A 122 -8.63 0.91 3.74
CA VAL A 122 -7.96 1.37 4.96
C VAL A 122 -8.87 2.27 5.79
N GLY A 123 -9.58 3.19 5.14
CA GLY A 123 -10.52 4.08 5.83
C GLY A 123 -11.64 3.29 6.52
N ASN A 124 -12.22 2.34 5.82
CA ASN A 124 -13.29 1.49 6.36
C ASN A 124 -12.80 0.65 7.52
N GLU A 125 -11.59 0.09 7.43
CA GLU A 125 -11.02 -0.70 8.51
C GLU A 125 -10.72 0.15 9.73
N ALA A 126 -10.20 1.36 9.54
CA ALA A 126 -9.95 2.28 10.65
C ALA A 126 -11.25 2.64 11.38
N GLU A 127 -12.33 2.91 10.63
CA GLU A 127 -13.64 3.19 11.23
C GLU A 127 -14.17 1.99 12.00
N ARG A 128 -14.02 0.78 11.44
CA ARG A 128 -14.43 -0.45 12.12
C ARG A 128 -13.72 -0.62 13.45
N ARG A 129 -12.41 -0.32 13.51
CA ARG A 129 -11.60 -0.45 14.72
C ARG A 129 -11.95 0.56 15.79
N MET A 130 -12.57 1.68 15.41
CA MET A 130 -13.01 2.71 16.35
C MET A 130 -14.37 2.46 16.96
N ARG A 131 -15.10 1.46 16.48
CA ARG A 131 -16.42 1.10 17.01
C ARG A 131 -16.35 0.32 18.31
#